data_a2b869752af7c434a6ec654ff726fcc1
#
_entry.id   a2b869752af7c434a6ec654ff726fcc1
#
_cell.length_a   1.000
_cell.length_b   1.000
_cell.length_c   1.000
_cell.angle_alpha   90.00
_cell.angle_beta   90.00
_cell.angle_gamma   90.00
#
_symmetry.space_group_name_H-M   'P 1'
#
loop_
_entity.id
_entity.type
_entity.pdbx_description
1 polymer ?
#
loop_
_entity_poly.entity_id
_entity_poly.type
_entity_poly.pdbx_seq_one_letter_code
_entity_poly.pdbx_strand_id
1 'polypeptide(L)'
;MEKNTGFMVNDCNMSGVRPVMTPLPYPPLQVKRRNRDYADLLSVDYCGGVSEMSAITQYINNENRLSCEHCALAKILLGIAMAEMMHLQKLGELIYLLGGKVDFEARQPGAKGKLWTPAYLDIPEKAEEMLRADIEAERAAIGQYKKHIGMIDDYFVNATLARIIEDEEYHIMLLQDLLKGL
;
A
#
# COMPACT_ATOMS: atom_id res chain seq x y z
N MET A 1 3.35 -40.59 -28.36
CA MET A 1 2.39 -39.58 -27.81
C MET A 1 3.21 -38.53 -27.09
N GLU A 2 3.60 -37.48 -27.79
CA GLU A 2 4.25 -36.33 -27.18
C GLU A 2 3.21 -35.62 -26.31
N LYS A 3 3.50 -35.52 -25.02
CA LYS A 3 2.74 -34.61 -24.12
C LYS A 3 3.05 -33.19 -24.56
N ASN A 4 2.10 -32.59 -25.22
CA ASN A 4 2.11 -31.16 -25.54
C ASN A 4 2.11 -30.41 -24.20
N THR A 5 3.27 -30.07 -23.68
CA THR A 5 3.43 -29.12 -22.56
C THR A 5 3.28 -27.72 -23.12
N GLY A 6 2.05 -27.40 -23.54
CA GLY A 6 1.72 -26.04 -23.89
C GLY A 6 1.96 -25.14 -22.68
N PHE A 7 2.81 -24.13 -22.83
CA PHE A 7 2.87 -23.04 -21.86
C PHE A 7 1.47 -22.43 -21.77
N MET A 8 0.91 -22.32 -20.57
CA MET A 8 -0.30 -21.55 -20.37
C MET A 8 0.03 -20.08 -20.69
N VAL A 9 -0.60 -19.57 -21.74
CA VAL A 9 -0.51 -18.15 -22.05
C VAL A 9 -1.41 -17.42 -21.06
N ASN A 10 -0.87 -16.41 -20.36
CA ASN A 10 -1.68 -15.57 -19.52
C ASN A 10 -2.50 -14.62 -20.42
N ASP A 11 -3.77 -14.94 -20.64
CA ASP A 11 -4.70 -14.13 -21.44
C ASP A 11 -5.31 -12.95 -20.66
N CYS A 12 -4.90 -12.75 -19.40
CA CYS A 12 -5.41 -11.64 -18.59
C CYS A 12 -4.85 -10.30 -19.07
N ASN A 13 -5.66 -9.57 -19.83
CA ASN A 13 -5.28 -8.25 -20.32
C ASN A 13 -5.43 -7.19 -19.22
N MET A 14 -4.32 -6.65 -18.73
CA MET A 14 -4.25 -5.59 -17.72
C MET A 14 -4.40 -4.16 -18.29
N SER A 15 -4.58 -4.02 -19.62
CA SER A 15 -4.76 -2.72 -20.25
C SER A 15 -6.00 -2.00 -19.70
N GLY A 16 -5.86 -0.73 -19.37
CA GLY A 16 -6.96 0.11 -18.90
C GLY A 16 -7.31 -0.02 -17.41
N VAL A 17 -6.58 -0.83 -16.65
CA VAL A 17 -6.69 -0.83 -15.18
C VAL A 17 -6.37 0.57 -14.66
N ARG A 18 -7.14 1.03 -13.68
CA ARG A 18 -7.02 2.35 -13.04
C ARG A 18 -6.76 2.18 -11.55
N PRO A 19 -6.14 3.17 -10.89
CA PRO A 19 -6.04 3.17 -9.44
C PRO A 19 -7.41 2.99 -8.79
N VAL A 20 -7.49 2.11 -7.82
CA VAL A 20 -8.69 1.86 -7.00
C VAL A 20 -8.65 2.80 -5.81
N MET A 21 -9.41 3.88 -5.89
CA MET A 21 -9.43 4.96 -4.89
C MET A 21 -10.84 5.51 -4.74
N THR A 22 -11.13 6.11 -3.60
CA THR A 22 -12.35 6.91 -3.44
C THR A 22 -12.33 8.13 -4.37
N PRO A 23 -13.49 8.61 -4.87
CA PRO A 23 -13.55 9.74 -5.80
C PRO A 23 -13.31 11.11 -5.12
N LEU A 24 -12.77 11.13 -3.92
CA LEU A 24 -12.51 12.33 -3.16
C LEU A 24 -11.15 12.94 -3.53
N PRO A 25 -11.04 14.28 -3.64
CA PRO A 25 -9.77 14.91 -3.95
C PRO A 25 -8.79 14.79 -2.77
N TYR A 26 -7.50 14.69 -3.08
CA TYR A 26 -6.46 14.83 -2.08
C TYR A 26 -6.29 16.29 -1.67
N PRO A 27 -6.00 16.57 -0.39
CA PRO A 27 -5.62 17.90 0.05
C PRO A 27 -4.30 18.32 -0.60
N PRO A 28 -4.02 19.63 -0.72
CA PRO A 28 -2.72 20.13 -1.15
C PRO A 28 -1.60 19.61 -0.24
N LEU A 29 -0.51 19.08 -0.82
CA LEU A 29 0.65 18.63 -0.06
C LEU A 29 1.41 19.84 0.49
N GLN A 30 1.32 20.04 1.79
CA GLN A 30 1.92 21.15 2.53
C GLN A 30 2.34 20.70 3.93
N VAL A 31 3.19 21.48 4.57
CA VAL A 31 3.57 21.31 5.99
C VAL A 31 3.59 22.68 6.67
N LYS A 32 3.25 22.75 7.95
CA LYS A 32 3.35 23.98 8.73
C LYS A 32 4.80 24.47 8.82
N ARG A 33 5.74 23.55 9.03
CA ARG A 33 7.19 23.80 9.17
C ARG A 33 7.97 22.50 9.03
N ARG A 34 9.26 22.59 8.78
CA ARG A 34 10.15 21.42 8.83
C ARG A 34 10.14 20.80 10.23
N ASN A 35 10.02 19.47 10.27
CA ASN A 35 10.07 18.69 11.51
C ASN A 35 10.57 17.27 11.18
N ARG A 36 11.81 16.98 11.55
CA ARG A 36 12.45 15.69 11.25
C ARG A 36 11.81 14.52 11.97
N ASP A 37 11.32 14.72 13.20
CA ASP A 37 10.65 13.64 13.94
C ASP A 37 9.37 13.22 13.23
N TYR A 38 8.64 14.16 12.63
CA TYR A 38 7.46 13.84 11.80
C TYR A 38 7.87 13.14 10.50
N ALA A 39 8.95 13.57 9.86
CA ALA A 39 9.47 12.88 8.68
C ALA A 39 9.91 11.44 9.00
N ASP A 40 10.51 11.22 10.17
CA ASP A 40 10.90 9.90 10.63
C ASP A 40 9.67 9.01 10.89
N LEU A 41 8.59 9.53 11.48
CA LEU A 41 7.32 8.81 11.61
C LEU A 41 6.76 8.41 10.24
N LEU A 42 6.68 9.35 9.30
CA LEU A 42 6.19 9.08 7.94
C LEU A 42 7.08 8.11 7.16
N SER A 43 8.38 8.02 7.47
CA SER A 43 9.26 7.01 6.84
C SER A 43 8.86 5.58 7.20
N VAL A 44 8.21 5.37 8.36
CA VAL A 44 7.66 4.07 8.76
C VAL A 44 6.45 3.72 7.90
N ASP A 45 5.58 4.70 7.61
CA ASP A 45 4.44 4.52 6.71
C ASP A 45 4.92 4.32 5.26
N TYR A 46 6.00 4.96 4.88
CA TYR A 46 6.60 4.88 3.56
C TYR A 46 7.21 3.50 3.27
N CYS A 47 8.07 2.98 4.19
CA CYS A 47 8.86 1.76 3.94
C CYS A 47 9.12 0.90 5.19
N GLY A 48 8.27 0.94 6.21
CA GLY A 48 8.33 0.01 7.33
C GLY A 48 7.75 -1.37 7.00
N GLY A 49 7.52 -2.19 8.01
CA GLY A 49 6.86 -3.49 7.86
C GLY A 49 5.39 -3.33 7.46
N VAL A 50 4.68 -2.44 8.12
CA VAL A 50 3.37 -1.95 7.71
C VAL A 50 3.62 -0.64 6.96
N SER A 51 3.54 -0.64 5.62
CA SER A 51 3.91 0.51 4.80
C SER A 51 3.42 0.37 3.36
N GLU A 52 3.36 1.50 2.64
CA GLU A 52 3.01 1.53 1.22
C GLU A 52 3.96 0.69 0.36
N MET A 53 5.27 0.70 0.66
CA MET A 53 6.22 -0.15 -0.07
C MET A 53 5.91 -1.63 0.11
N SER A 54 5.52 -2.06 1.31
CA SER A 54 5.11 -3.45 1.56
C SER A 54 3.78 -3.77 0.87
N ALA A 55 2.80 -2.87 0.92
CA ALA A 55 1.52 -3.03 0.26
C ALA A 55 1.67 -3.16 -1.27
N ILE A 56 2.39 -2.24 -1.93
CA ILE A 56 2.67 -2.30 -3.37
C ILE A 56 3.26 -3.66 -3.76
N THR A 57 4.31 -4.09 -3.07
CA THR A 57 5.00 -5.34 -3.42
C THR A 57 4.14 -6.58 -3.13
N GLN A 58 3.34 -6.55 -2.06
CA GLN A 58 2.37 -7.59 -1.72
C GLN A 58 1.30 -7.72 -2.80
N TYR A 59 0.65 -6.62 -3.17
CA TYR A 59 -0.42 -6.61 -4.18
C TYR A 59 0.09 -7.02 -5.57
N ILE A 60 1.26 -6.54 -6.00
CA ILE A 60 1.87 -6.95 -7.27
C ILE A 60 2.22 -8.44 -7.25
N ASN A 61 2.73 -8.97 -6.14
CA ASN A 61 3.00 -10.40 -6.02
C ASN A 61 1.72 -11.24 -6.13
N ASN A 62 0.65 -10.84 -5.43
CA ASN A 62 -0.63 -11.54 -5.44
C ASN A 62 -1.31 -11.43 -6.82
N GLU A 63 -1.28 -10.25 -7.45
CA GLU A 63 -1.78 -10.03 -8.82
C GLU A 63 -1.14 -11.01 -9.81
N ASN A 64 0.19 -11.05 -9.87
CA ASN A 64 0.93 -11.91 -10.79
C ASN A 64 0.60 -13.38 -10.62
N ARG A 65 0.40 -13.84 -9.37
CA ARG A 65 0.11 -15.24 -9.05
C ARG A 65 -1.34 -15.63 -9.37
N LEU A 66 -2.27 -14.66 -9.34
CA LEU A 66 -3.70 -14.89 -9.57
C LEU A 66 -4.14 -14.62 -11.02
N SER A 67 -3.32 -13.95 -11.81
CA SER A 67 -3.71 -13.44 -13.13
C SER A 67 -4.17 -14.52 -14.10
N CYS A 68 -3.64 -15.75 -14.05
CA CYS A 68 -4.02 -16.84 -14.95
C CYS A 68 -5.38 -17.46 -14.61
N GLU A 69 -5.72 -17.58 -13.33
CA GLU A 69 -6.92 -18.28 -12.87
C GLU A 69 -8.04 -17.33 -12.43
N HIS A 70 -7.68 -16.17 -11.92
CA HIS A 70 -8.58 -15.17 -11.33
C HIS A 70 -8.35 -13.78 -11.93
N CYS A 71 -8.43 -13.63 -13.25
CA CYS A 71 -8.11 -12.39 -13.96
C CYS A 71 -8.89 -11.16 -13.44
N ALA A 72 -10.17 -11.31 -13.10
CA ALA A 72 -10.96 -10.20 -12.56
C ALA A 72 -10.44 -9.71 -11.20
N LEU A 73 -10.06 -10.65 -10.33
CA LEU A 73 -9.45 -10.37 -9.04
C LEU A 73 -8.07 -9.72 -9.22
N ALA A 74 -7.23 -10.29 -10.06
CA ALA A 74 -5.89 -9.74 -10.34
C ALA A 74 -5.94 -8.28 -10.82
N LYS A 75 -6.92 -7.91 -11.66
CA LYS A 75 -7.12 -6.51 -12.09
C LYS A 75 -7.44 -5.56 -10.93
N ILE A 76 -8.21 -6.00 -9.96
CA ILE A 76 -8.53 -5.19 -8.78
C ILE A 76 -7.29 -5.03 -7.91
N LEU A 77 -6.53 -6.11 -7.66
CA LEU A 77 -5.28 -6.04 -6.90
C LEU A 77 -4.25 -5.12 -7.57
N LEU A 78 -4.13 -5.18 -8.92
CA LEU A 78 -3.30 -4.21 -9.65
C LEU A 78 -3.79 -2.77 -9.44
N GLY A 79 -5.09 -2.55 -9.47
CA GLY A 79 -5.68 -1.23 -9.24
C GLY A 79 -5.41 -0.70 -7.83
N ILE A 80 -5.44 -1.58 -6.81
CA ILE A 80 -5.05 -1.23 -5.44
C ILE A 80 -3.55 -0.91 -5.40
N ALA A 81 -2.67 -1.76 -5.96
CA ALA A 81 -1.24 -1.49 -6.03
C ALA A 81 -0.92 -0.12 -6.67
N MET A 82 -1.70 0.30 -7.67
CA MET A 82 -1.56 1.62 -8.29
C MET A 82 -1.98 2.76 -7.34
N ALA A 83 -2.98 2.54 -6.47
CA ALA A 83 -3.35 3.50 -5.44
C ALA A 83 -2.23 3.62 -4.40
N GLU A 84 -1.68 2.50 -3.93
CA GLU A 84 -0.56 2.47 -2.97
C GLU A 84 0.70 3.18 -3.52
N MET A 85 0.97 3.08 -4.83
CA MET A 85 2.05 3.87 -5.44
C MET A 85 1.78 5.38 -5.33
N MET A 86 0.52 5.81 -5.40
CA MET A 86 0.17 7.23 -5.21
C MET A 86 0.28 7.65 -3.74
N HIS A 87 -0.07 6.77 -2.79
CA HIS A 87 0.13 6.99 -1.36
C HIS A 87 1.63 7.12 -1.05
N LEU A 88 2.44 6.17 -1.54
CA LEU A 88 3.90 6.20 -1.39
C LEU A 88 4.49 7.52 -1.90
N GLN A 89 4.07 7.98 -3.08
CA GLN A 89 4.54 9.24 -3.66
C GLN A 89 4.18 10.43 -2.76
N LYS A 90 2.95 10.50 -2.23
CA LYS A 90 2.52 11.59 -1.33
C LYS A 90 3.29 11.59 -0.01
N LEU A 91 3.51 10.42 0.58
CA LEU A 91 4.33 10.29 1.79
C LEU A 91 5.77 10.74 1.53
N GLY A 92 6.36 10.35 0.40
CA GLY A 92 7.70 10.79 0.01
C GLY A 92 7.82 12.30 -0.12
N GLU A 93 6.83 12.97 -0.74
CA GLU A 93 6.78 14.42 -0.82
C GLU A 93 6.67 15.09 0.57
N LEU A 94 5.81 14.58 1.44
CA LEU A 94 5.68 15.09 2.82
C LEU A 94 6.98 14.91 3.62
N ILE A 95 7.63 13.75 3.52
CA ILE A 95 8.93 13.49 4.16
C ILE A 95 9.97 14.54 3.68
N TYR A 96 10.02 14.81 2.38
CA TYR A 96 10.92 15.81 1.81
C TYR A 96 10.61 17.22 2.31
N LEU A 97 9.34 17.63 2.31
CA LEU A 97 8.88 18.95 2.79
C LEU A 97 9.18 19.14 4.29
N LEU A 98 9.06 18.09 5.09
CA LEU A 98 9.42 18.09 6.51
C LEU A 98 10.94 18.17 6.74
N GLY A 99 11.76 18.01 5.70
CA GLY A 99 13.22 18.05 5.76
C GLY A 99 13.85 16.70 6.13
N GLY A 100 13.10 15.61 5.97
CA GLY A 100 13.57 14.24 6.08
C GLY A 100 14.30 13.78 4.82
N LYS A 101 14.82 12.55 4.87
CA LYS A 101 15.44 11.87 3.74
C LYS A 101 14.46 10.85 3.17
N VAL A 102 14.20 10.92 1.88
CA VAL A 102 13.39 9.93 1.16
C VAL A 102 14.32 8.83 0.66
N ASP A 103 14.25 7.68 1.31
CA ASP A 103 14.95 6.45 0.94
C ASP A 103 14.17 5.25 1.50
N PHE A 104 14.72 4.04 1.42
CA PHE A 104 14.06 2.82 1.89
C PHE A 104 14.48 2.42 3.33
N GLU A 105 14.76 3.40 4.17
CA GLU A 105 15.08 3.21 5.57
C GLU A 105 13.97 3.82 6.45
N ALA A 106 13.18 2.95 7.10
CA ALA A 106 12.19 3.36 8.09
C ALA A 106 12.87 3.82 9.37
N ARG A 107 12.58 5.03 9.81
CA ARG A 107 13.18 5.67 10.99
C ARG A 107 12.13 5.92 12.05
N GLN A 108 12.53 5.84 13.28
CA GLN A 108 11.74 6.30 14.42
C GLN A 108 12.54 7.33 15.18
N PRO A 109 11.93 8.40 15.70
CA PRO A 109 12.62 9.41 16.48
C PRO A 109 13.49 8.78 17.59
N GLY A 110 14.78 9.10 17.58
CA GLY A 110 15.75 8.58 18.56
C GLY A 110 16.20 7.13 18.38
N ALA A 111 15.80 6.43 17.31
CA ALA A 111 16.21 5.06 17.03
C ALA A 111 17.03 4.94 15.73
N LYS A 112 17.80 3.86 15.61
CA LYS A 112 18.46 3.51 14.34
C LYS A 112 17.43 3.06 13.31
N GLY A 113 17.48 3.61 12.10
CA GLY A 113 16.63 3.21 11.00
C GLY A 113 16.83 1.75 10.57
N LYS A 114 15.82 1.19 9.94
CA LYS A 114 15.82 -0.18 9.40
C LYS A 114 15.50 -0.12 7.92
N LEU A 115 16.33 -0.75 7.09
CA LEU A 115 16.05 -0.89 5.67
C LEU A 115 14.81 -1.78 5.47
N TRP A 116 14.01 -1.40 4.47
CA TRP A 116 12.93 -2.26 3.99
C TRP A 116 13.47 -3.62 3.53
N THR A 117 12.70 -4.67 3.74
CA THR A 117 13.10 -6.04 3.38
C THR A 117 11.87 -6.84 2.91
N PRO A 118 12.04 -7.76 1.93
CA PRO A 118 10.98 -8.69 1.51
C PRO A 118 10.45 -9.60 2.64
N ALA A 119 11.19 -9.70 3.76
CA ALA A 119 10.74 -10.45 4.94
C ALA A 119 9.50 -9.84 5.63
N TYR A 120 9.07 -8.66 5.20
CA TYR A 120 7.83 -8.03 5.68
C TYR A 120 6.58 -8.54 4.95
N LEU A 121 6.76 -9.25 3.82
CA LEU A 121 5.65 -9.75 3.01
C LEU A 121 5.09 -11.06 3.57
N ASP A 122 3.76 -11.18 3.57
CA ASP A 122 3.07 -12.45 3.76
C ASP A 122 2.73 -13.02 2.38
N ILE A 123 3.23 -14.24 2.08
CA ILE A 123 3.11 -14.84 0.75
C ILE A 123 2.38 -16.19 0.86
N PRO A 124 1.09 -16.20 1.19
CA PRO A 124 0.28 -17.41 1.20
C PRO A 124 0.08 -17.94 -0.22
N GLU A 125 -0.37 -19.19 -0.36
CA GLU A 125 -0.51 -19.80 -1.68
C GLU A 125 -1.93 -19.70 -2.25
N LYS A 126 -2.95 -19.67 -1.40
CA LYS A 126 -4.35 -19.69 -1.84
C LYS A 126 -4.91 -18.28 -1.95
N ALA A 127 -5.74 -18.04 -2.95
CA ALA A 127 -6.39 -16.76 -3.19
C ALA A 127 -7.13 -16.23 -1.94
N GLU A 128 -7.89 -17.10 -1.25
CA GLU A 128 -8.59 -16.72 -0.02
C GLU A 128 -7.64 -16.26 1.08
N GLU A 129 -6.51 -16.95 1.27
CA GLU A 129 -5.50 -16.61 2.28
C GLU A 129 -4.79 -15.30 1.93
N MET A 130 -4.51 -15.05 0.61
CA MET A 130 -3.97 -13.79 0.11
C MET A 130 -4.89 -12.62 0.45
N LEU A 131 -6.18 -12.70 0.11
CA LEU A 131 -7.13 -11.63 0.40
C LEU A 131 -7.31 -11.37 1.90
N ARG A 132 -7.26 -12.43 2.73
CA ARG A 132 -7.30 -12.26 4.19
C ARG A 132 -6.08 -11.53 4.72
N ALA A 133 -4.89 -11.88 4.23
CA ALA A 133 -3.65 -11.21 4.59
C ALA A 133 -3.66 -9.74 4.15
N ASP A 134 -4.13 -9.46 2.93
CA ASP A 134 -4.26 -8.11 2.41
C ASP A 134 -5.23 -7.26 3.28
N ILE A 135 -6.41 -7.80 3.65
CA ILE A 135 -7.36 -7.12 4.55
C ILE A 135 -6.74 -6.79 5.92
N GLU A 136 -5.97 -7.71 6.49
CA GLU A 136 -5.30 -7.45 7.78
C GLU A 136 -4.16 -6.43 7.64
N ALA A 137 -3.46 -6.41 6.50
CA ALA A 137 -2.44 -5.40 6.21
C ALA A 137 -3.05 -3.98 6.12
N GLU A 138 -4.20 -3.82 5.43
CA GLU A 138 -4.92 -2.54 5.36
C GLU A 138 -5.40 -2.08 6.74
N ARG A 139 -5.93 -2.99 7.56
CA ARG A 139 -6.33 -2.67 8.94
C ARG A 139 -5.15 -2.20 9.78
N ALA A 140 -4.00 -2.84 9.63
CA ALA A 140 -2.77 -2.45 10.31
C ALA A 140 -2.29 -1.06 9.85
N ALA A 141 -2.35 -0.77 8.54
CA ALA A 141 -2.01 0.53 7.97
C ALA A 141 -2.91 1.64 8.52
N ILE A 142 -4.24 1.44 8.53
CA ILE A 142 -5.20 2.39 9.13
C ILE A 142 -4.87 2.65 10.60
N GLY A 143 -4.56 1.59 11.36
CA GLY A 143 -4.19 1.71 12.78
C GLY A 143 -2.92 2.54 12.98
N GLN A 144 -1.90 2.33 12.12
CA GLN A 144 -0.64 3.06 12.14
C GLN A 144 -0.84 4.53 11.75
N TYR A 145 -1.59 4.83 10.70
CA TYR A 145 -1.93 6.20 10.30
C TYR A 145 -2.67 6.96 11.39
N LYS A 146 -3.69 6.35 12.02
CA LYS A 146 -4.43 6.95 13.15
C LYS A 146 -3.51 7.27 14.32
N LYS A 147 -2.55 6.38 14.62
CA LYS A 147 -1.53 6.62 15.64
C LYS A 147 -0.64 7.81 15.27
N HIS A 148 -0.15 7.89 14.04
CA HIS A 148 0.72 8.97 13.59
C HIS A 148 -0.02 10.31 13.56
N ILE A 149 -1.29 10.36 13.14
CA ILE A 149 -2.15 11.55 13.24
C ILE A 149 -2.22 12.06 14.68
N GLY A 150 -2.30 11.16 15.67
CA GLY A 150 -2.30 11.54 17.09
C GLY A 150 -0.96 12.07 17.62
N MET A 151 0.15 11.80 16.91
CA MET A 151 1.50 12.23 17.29
C MET A 151 1.98 13.48 16.53
N ILE A 152 1.40 13.77 15.38
CA ILE A 152 1.79 14.85 14.47
C ILE A 152 0.88 16.06 14.68
N ASP A 153 1.41 17.19 15.17
CA ASP A 153 0.72 18.47 15.23
C ASP A 153 0.96 19.28 13.94
N ASP A 154 0.51 18.73 12.82
CA ASP A 154 0.53 19.41 11.52
C ASP A 154 -0.76 19.08 10.75
N TYR A 155 -1.65 20.08 10.63
CA TYR A 155 -2.94 19.90 9.97
C TYR A 155 -2.83 19.39 8.54
N PHE A 156 -1.85 19.85 7.76
CA PHE A 156 -1.71 19.47 6.35
C PHE A 156 -1.27 18.02 6.22
N VAL A 157 -0.30 17.60 7.05
CA VAL A 157 0.13 16.19 7.11
C VAL A 157 -1.05 15.31 7.51
N ASN A 158 -1.74 15.67 8.60
CA ASN A 158 -2.86 14.90 9.12
C ASN A 158 -4.03 14.80 8.13
N ALA A 159 -4.31 15.87 7.36
CA ALA A 159 -5.33 15.83 6.32
C ALA A 159 -4.97 14.84 5.18
N THR A 160 -3.68 14.76 4.81
CA THR A 160 -3.22 13.78 3.81
C THR A 160 -3.33 12.34 4.34
N LEU A 161 -2.89 12.09 5.58
CA LEU A 161 -3.02 10.75 6.19
C LEU A 161 -4.48 10.34 6.35
N ALA A 162 -5.36 11.26 6.75
CA ALA A 162 -6.79 11.00 6.86
C ALA A 162 -7.39 10.63 5.48
N ARG A 163 -6.95 11.29 4.42
CA ARG A 163 -7.42 10.98 3.06
C ARG A 163 -6.91 9.62 2.55
N ILE A 164 -5.69 9.23 2.91
CA ILE A 164 -5.18 7.88 2.63
C ILE A 164 -6.05 6.85 3.36
N ILE A 165 -6.36 7.04 4.64
CA ILE A 165 -7.23 6.12 5.40
C ILE A 165 -8.56 5.87 4.69
N GLU A 166 -9.17 6.86 4.04
CA GLU A 166 -10.41 6.67 3.27
C GLU A 166 -10.24 5.71 2.09
N ASP A 167 -9.07 5.69 1.46
CA ASP A 167 -8.77 4.73 0.39
C ASP A 167 -8.53 3.32 0.97
N GLU A 168 -7.83 3.17 2.10
CA GLU A 168 -7.63 1.87 2.75
C GLU A 168 -8.95 1.27 3.26
N GLU A 169 -9.86 2.10 3.79
CA GLU A 169 -11.20 1.64 4.16
C GLU A 169 -12.00 1.16 2.92
N TYR A 170 -11.81 1.82 1.78
CA TYR A 170 -12.41 1.39 0.51
C TYR A 170 -11.78 0.09 -0.01
N HIS A 171 -10.46 -0.07 0.09
CA HIS A 171 -9.76 -1.32 -0.27
C HIS A 171 -10.28 -2.50 0.57
N ILE A 172 -10.41 -2.34 1.89
CA ILE A 172 -10.98 -3.38 2.77
C ILE A 172 -12.37 -3.79 2.31
N MET A 173 -13.23 -2.83 2.00
CA MET A 173 -14.61 -3.13 1.54
C MET A 173 -14.58 -3.98 0.26
N LEU A 174 -13.77 -3.61 -0.73
CA LEU A 174 -13.65 -4.36 -1.98
C LEU A 174 -13.06 -5.76 -1.78
N LEU A 175 -11.99 -5.87 -1.00
CA LEU A 175 -11.36 -7.16 -0.70
C LEU A 175 -12.31 -8.11 0.04
N GLN A 176 -13.13 -7.59 0.96
CA GLN A 176 -14.16 -8.37 1.64
C GLN A 176 -15.26 -8.86 0.68
N ASP A 177 -15.64 -8.05 -0.29
CA ASP A 177 -16.64 -8.46 -1.28
C ASP A 177 -16.08 -9.49 -2.26
N LEU A 178 -14.80 -9.35 -2.67
CA LEU A 178 -14.10 -10.35 -3.46
C LEU A 178 -13.98 -11.68 -2.72
N LEU A 179 -13.65 -11.64 -1.43
CA LEU A 179 -13.52 -12.83 -0.59
C LEU A 179 -14.83 -13.62 -0.46
N LYS A 180 -16.00 -12.96 -0.52
CA LYS A 180 -17.32 -13.63 -0.53
C LYS A 180 -17.62 -14.34 -1.84
N GLY A 181 -16.94 -13.95 -2.91
CA GLY A 181 -17.12 -14.50 -4.27
C GLY A 181 -16.18 -15.65 -4.64
N LEU A 182 -15.19 -15.95 -3.78
CA LEU A 182 -14.27 -17.11 -3.92
C LEU A 182 -14.85 -18.34 -3.27
#